data_6b91623625ea7c6b1719d18ea3a0788c
#
_entry.id   6b91623625ea7c6b1719d18ea3a0788c
#
_cell.length_a   1.000
_cell.length_b   1.000
_cell.length_c   1.000
_cell.angle_alpha   90.00
_cell.angle_beta   90.00
_cell.angle_gamma   90.00
#
_symmetry.space_group_name_H-M   'P 1'
#
loop_
_entity.id
_entity.type
_entity.pdbx_description
1 polymer ?
#
loop_
_entity_poly.entity_id
_entity_poly.type
_entity_poly.pdbx_seq_one_letter_code
_entity_poly.pdbx_strand_id
1 'polypeptide(L)'
;MTAAQRERAALVATMSEIGPDSPTLCEGWTTRDLAAHLVVRERRLDAAPGIAIPLLAGYTDKVQRRTAASTDWDELVDKISSGPPLLSPFKLFDAVANMDEMFIHHEDVRRAQPGWEPRSLDAETIAALRRPVGMMARLTMGKVPARVTLQTPEGETVAVVGSGPGLTVTGDIGELTLFVAGRDEARLTFSDAQAAQAVRAARRGL
;
A
#
# COMPACT_ATOMS: atom_id res chain seq x y z
N MET A 1 -10.57 13.45 13.41
CA MET A 1 -10.03 12.15 12.90
C MET A 1 -9.21 12.48 11.68
N THR A 2 -7.94 12.05 11.59
CA THR A 2 -7.06 12.27 10.43
C THR A 2 -7.46 11.36 9.26
N ALA A 3 -7.00 11.66 8.03
CA ALA A 3 -7.23 10.80 6.86
C ALA A 3 -6.74 9.36 7.12
N ALA A 4 -5.54 9.19 7.70
CA ALA A 4 -5.00 7.87 8.06
C ALA A 4 -5.88 7.11 9.07
N GLN A 5 -6.46 7.80 10.04
CA GLN A 5 -7.38 7.18 11.01
C GLN A 5 -8.71 6.77 10.37
N ARG A 6 -9.23 7.56 9.43
CA ARG A 6 -10.45 7.20 8.66
C ARG A 6 -10.17 5.99 7.78
N GLU A 7 -9.03 5.98 7.09
CA GLU A 7 -8.65 4.87 6.21
C GLU A 7 -8.44 3.57 7.01
N ARG A 8 -7.80 3.65 8.18
CA ARG A 8 -7.68 2.52 9.12
C ARG A 8 -9.04 1.98 9.52
N ALA A 9 -9.97 2.85 9.90
CA ALA A 9 -11.33 2.43 10.30
C ALA A 9 -12.08 1.78 9.12
N ALA A 10 -11.92 2.29 7.90
CA ALA A 10 -12.50 1.72 6.70
C ALA A 10 -11.90 0.35 6.35
N LEU A 11 -10.56 0.19 6.45
CA LEU A 11 -9.88 -1.09 6.29
C LEU A 11 -10.39 -2.13 7.29
N VAL A 12 -10.49 -1.76 8.58
CA VAL A 12 -11.00 -2.63 9.65
C VAL A 12 -12.43 -3.07 9.36
N ALA A 13 -13.31 -2.16 8.92
CA ALA A 13 -14.68 -2.48 8.56
C ALA A 13 -14.74 -3.48 7.39
N THR A 14 -13.96 -3.24 6.33
CA THR A 14 -13.87 -4.15 5.18
C THR A 14 -13.35 -5.52 5.59
N MET A 15 -12.28 -5.60 6.39
CA MET A 15 -11.74 -6.87 6.90
C MET A 15 -12.76 -7.65 7.72
N SER A 16 -13.51 -6.96 8.58
CA SER A 16 -14.56 -7.60 9.40
C SER A 16 -15.70 -8.15 8.55
N GLU A 17 -16.06 -7.47 7.46
CA GLU A 17 -17.13 -7.87 6.54
C GLU A 17 -16.75 -9.11 5.73
N ILE A 18 -15.55 -9.14 5.15
CA ILE A 18 -15.15 -10.22 4.23
C ILE A 18 -14.53 -11.43 4.95
N GLY A 19 -14.09 -11.28 6.20
CA GLY A 19 -13.54 -12.36 7.03
C GLY A 19 -12.06 -12.67 6.76
N PRO A 20 -11.49 -13.62 7.55
CA PRO A 20 -10.04 -13.89 7.59
C PRO A 20 -9.47 -14.59 6.38
N ASP A 21 -10.28 -15.36 5.64
CA ASP A 21 -9.80 -16.30 4.61
C ASP A 21 -9.94 -15.73 3.19
N SER A 22 -10.40 -14.48 3.05
CA SER A 22 -10.56 -13.81 1.76
C SER A 22 -9.20 -13.48 1.14
N PRO A 23 -9.08 -13.52 -0.22
CA PRO A 23 -7.84 -13.18 -0.91
C PRO A 23 -7.50 -11.70 -0.75
N THR A 24 -6.21 -11.37 -0.94
CA THR A 24 -5.69 -10.01 -1.07
C THR A 24 -4.85 -9.88 -2.34
N LEU A 25 -4.50 -8.66 -2.75
CA LEU A 25 -3.52 -8.46 -3.83
C LEU A 25 -2.07 -8.74 -3.40
N CYS A 26 -1.81 -8.90 -2.11
CA CYS A 26 -0.51 -9.37 -1.62
C CYS A 26 -0.38 -10.87 -1.96
N GLU A 27 0.52 -11.21 -2.88
CA GLU A 27 0.65 -12.56 -3.42
C GLU A 27 0.76 -13.63 -2.32
N GLY A 28 -0.17 -14.60 -2.36
CA GLY A 28 -0.25 -15.71 -1.41
C GLY A 28 -0.78 -15.35 -0.02
N TRP A 29 -1.23 -14.10 0.22
CA TRP A 29 -1.77 -13.70 1.51
C TRP A 29 -3.29 -13.66 1.52
N THR A 30 -3.85 -14.21 2.58
CA THR A 30 -5.24 -13.98 2.98
C THR A 30 -5.38 -12.67 3.76
N THR A 31 -6.61 -12.26 4.02
CA THR A 31 -6.91 -11.11 4.89
C THR A 31 -6.32 -11.29 6.29
N ARG A 32 -6.26 -12.52 6.81
CA ARG A 32 -5.61 -12.87 8.08
C ARG A 32 -4.10 -12.62 8.05
N ASP A 33 -3.44 -13.00 6.96
CA ASP A 33 -1.99 -12.79 6.82
C ASP A 33 -1.67 -11.29 6.76
N LEU A 34 -2.47 -10.52 6.03
CA LEU A 34 -2.35 -9.08 5.94
C LEU A 34 -2.62 -8.41 7.30
N ALA A 35 -3.64 -8.86 8.04
CA ALA A 35 -3.92 -8.37 9.39
C ALA A 35 -2.75 -8.64 10.34
N ALA A 36 -2.16 -9.84 10.28
CA ALA A 36 -0.98 -10.18 11.05
C ALA A 36 0.25 -9.32 10.68
N HIS A 37 0.44 -9.03 9.37
CA HIS A 37 1.46 -8.11 8.87
C HIS A 37 1.33 -6.72 9.52
N LEU A 38 0.15 -6.12 9.49
CA LEU A 38 -0.11 -4.81 10.07
C LEU A 38 0.12 -4.78 11.58
N VAL A 39 -0.31 -5.83 12.29
CA VAL A 39 -0.06 -5.98 13.74
C VAL A 39 1.43 -6.10 14.04
N VAL A 40 2.17 -6.91 13.28
CA VAL A 40 3.62 -7.06 13.46
C VAL A 40 4.34 -5.75 13.19
N ARG A 41 4.02 -5.08 12.08
CA ARG A 41 4.59 -3.78 11.73
C ARG A 41 4.44 -2.75 12.85
N GLU A 42 3.26 -2.64 13.45
CA GLU A 42 2.96 -1.60 14.43
C GLU A 42 3.35 -1.94 15.87
N ARG A 43 3.39 -3.23 16.22
CA ARG A 43 3.52 -3.68 17.62
C ARG A 43 4.74 -4.55 17.93
N ARG A 44 5.46 -5.02 16.90
CA ARG A 44 6.63 -5.88 17.08
C ARG A 44 7.88 -5.17 16.56
N LEU A 45 8.41 -4.25 17.39
CA LEU A 45 9.61 -3.46 17.05
C LEU A 45 10.85 -4.32 16.79
N ASP A 46 10.88 -5.54 17.31
CA ASP A 46 11.91 -6.54 17.06
C ASP A 46 11.82 -7.15 15.66
N ALA A 47 10.62 -7.26 15.09
CA ALA A 47 10.36 -7.89 13.80
C ALA A 47 10.08 -6.88 12.67
N ALA A 48 9.50 -5.72 12.95
CA ALA A 48 9.16 -4.71 11.96
C ALA A 48 10.32 -4.29 11.03
N PRO A 49 11.60 -4.19 11.47
CA PRO A 49 12.70 -3.82 10.58
C PRO A 49 12.88 -4.77 9.38
N GLY A 50 12.52 -6.04 9.49
CA GLY A 50 12.66 -6.99 8.38
C GLY A 50 11.64 -6.81 7.25
N ILE A 51 10.64 -5.94 7.42
CA ILE A 51 9.76 -5.50 6.33
C ILE A 51 10.57 -4.73 5.28
N ALA A 52 11.53 -3.91 5.72
CA ALA A 52 12.37 -3.09 4.83
C ALA A 52 13.80 -3.61 4.65
N ILE A 53 14.29 -4.47 5.54
CA ILE A 53 15.67 -4.97 5.55
C ILE A 53 15.69 -6.45 5.17
N PRO A 54 16.13 -6.81 3.95
CA PRO A 54 16.08 -8.19 3.45
C PRO A 54 16.79 -9.22 4.36
N LEU A 55 17.89 -8.82 5.00
CA LEU A 55 18.61 -9.69 5.94
C LEU A 55 17.78 -10.17 7.14
N LEU A 56 16.77 -9.38 7.54
CA LEU A 56 15.89 -9.66 8.67
C LEU A 56 14.52 -10.22 8.23
N ALA A 57 14.24 -10.29 6.92
CA ALA A 57 12.95 -10.70 6.36
C ALA A 57 12.50 -12.08 6.88
N GLY A 58 13.40 -13.06 6.91
CA GLY A 58 13.07 -14.42 7.39
C GLY A 58 12.60 -14.47 8.84
N TYR A 59 13.13 -13.60 9.72
CA TYR A 59 12.64 -13.48 11.09
C TYR A 59 11.24 -12.84 11.12
N THR A 60 11.04 -11.76 10.37
CA THR A 60 9.75 -11.07 10.25
C THR A 60 8.67 -12.00 9.73
N ASP A 61 8.94 -12.75 8.67
CA ASP A 61 8.02 -13.76 8.12
C ASP A 61 7.62 -14.82 9.14
N LYS A 62 8.60 -15.31 9.93
CA LYS A 62 8.31 -16.28 10.98
C LYS A 62 7.40 -15.70 12.06
N VAL A 63 7.66 -14.46 12.48
CA VAL A 63 6.84 -13.76 13.48
C VAL A 63 5.45 -13.51 12.93
N GLN A 64 5.32 -13.06 11.68
CA GLN A 64 4.05 -12.80 11.02
C GLN A 64 3.21 -14.08 10.91
N ARG A 65 3.76 -15.17 10.36
CA ARG A 65 3.05 -16.46 10.28
C ARG A 65 2.61 -16.96 11.66
N ARG A 66 3.46 -16.82 12.68
CA ARG A 66 3.09 -17.20 14.05
C ARG A 66 1.96 -16.33 14.58
N THR A 67 1.99 -15.03 14.36
CA THR A 67 0.93 -14.10 14.76
C THR A 67 -0.39 -14.46 14.08
N ALA A 68 -0.38 -14.73 12.76
CA ALA A 68 -1.55 -15.16 12.01
C ALA A 68 -2.16 -16.45 12.54
N ALA A 69 -1.31 -17.43 12.91
CA ALA A 69 -1.76 -18.76 13.37
C ALA A 69 -2.22 -18.79 14.83
N SER A 70 -1.68 -17.91 15.70
CA SER A 70 -1.90 -17.99 17.16
C SER A 70 -2.79 -16.89 17.74
N THR A 71 -3.23 -15.94 16.93
CA THR A 71 -4.10 -14.82 17.36
C THR A 71 -5.48 -14.98 16.74
N ASP A 72 -6.53 -14.84 17.53
CA ASP A 72 -7.90 -14.88 17.04
C ASP A 72 -8.15 -13.73 16.06
N TRP A 73 -9.08 -13.95 15.12
CA TRP A 73 -9.40 -12.97 14.09
C TRP A 73 -9.87 -11.63 14.67
N ASP A 74 -10.80 -11.67 15.59
CA ASP A 74 -11.33 -10.47 16.22
C ASP A 74 -10.24 -9.71 16.99
N GLU A 75 -9.32 -10.43 17.64
CA GLU A 75 -8.17 -9.82 18.33
C GLU A 75 -7.19 -9.16 17.34
N LEU A 76 -6.97 -9.75 16.15
CA LEU A 76 -6.15 -9.11 15.10
C LEU A 76 -6.79 -7.80 14.63
N VAL A 77 -8.07 -7.84 14.34
CA VAL A 77 -8.85 -6.68 13.88
C VAL A 77 -8.88 -5.58 14.93
N ASP A 78 -9.09 -5.92 16.19
CA ASP A 78 -9.06 -4.98 17.33
C ASP A 78 -7.67 -4.33 17.50
N LYS A 79 -6.61 -5.10 17.34
CA LYS A 79 -5.24 -4.57 17.38
C LYS A 79 -4.98 -3.56 16.27
N ILE A 80 -5.48 -3.80 15.05
CA ILE A 80 -5.38 -2.84 13.94
C ILE A 80 -6.22 -1.60 14.25
N SER A 81 -7.47 -1.77 14.69
CA SER A 81 -8.39 -0.68 15.03
C SER A 81 -7.80 0.28 16.06
N SER A 82 -7.18 -0.25 17.11
CA SER A 82 -6.57 0.55 18.18
C SER A 82 -5.27 1.29 17.77
N GLY A 83 -4.72 0.94 16.60
CA GLY A 83 -3.49 1.54 16.07
C GLY A 83 -2.22 1.19 16.87
N PRO A 84 -1.10 1.83 16.54
CA PRO A 84 0.17 1.57 17.20
C PRO A 84 0.13 1.97 18.68
N PRO A 85 0.80 1.22 19.56
CA PRO A 85 0.92 1.54 20.98
C PRO A 85 1.52 2.93 21.23
N LEU A 86 1.19 3.56 22.36
CA LEU A 86 1.63 4.92 22.70
C LEU A 86 3.15 5.11 22.66
N LEU A 87 3.91 4.07 22.99
CA LEU A 87 5.38 4.07 22.99
C LEU A 87 5.99 3.60 21.66
N SER A 88 5.17 3.28 20.66
CA SER A 88 5.67 2.90 19.34
C SER A 88 6.19 4.14 18.59
N PRO A 89 7.39 4.08 17.99
CA PRO A 89 7.89 5.15 17.12
C PRO A 89 6.95 5.42 15.94
N PHE A 90 6.20 4.42 15.49
CA PHE A 90 5.18 4.57 14.45
C PHE A 90 4.05 5.52 14.84
N LYS A 91 3.80 5.74 16.14
CA LYS A 91 2.80 6.71 16.59
C LYS A 91 3.23 8.17 16.37
N LEU A 92 4.52 8.46 16.45
CA LEU A 92 5.06 9.80 16.19
C LEU A 92 5.05 10.14 14.68
N PHE A 93 5.11 9.13 13.83
CA PHE A 93 5.08 9.24 12.35
C PHE A 93 3.71 8.92 11.75
N ASP A 94 2.68 8.70 12.58
CA ASP A 94 1.38 8.13 12.24
C ASP A 94 0.61 8.92 11.15
N ALA A 95 0.78 10.23 11.08
CA ALA A 95 0.00 11.04 10.16
C ALA A 95 0.47 10.95 8.68
N VAL A 96 1.74 10.62 8.41
CA VAL A 96 2.31 10.62 7.06
C VAL A 96 2.73 9.21 6.62
N ALA A 97 3.38 8.44 7.50
CA ALA A 97 3.93 7.11 7.17
C ALA A 97 2.87 5.98 7.22
N ASN A 98 1.69 6.25 7.76
CA ASN A 98 0.62 5.26 7.84
C ASN A 98 -0.53 5.51 6.86
N MET A 99 -0.57 6.67 6.19
CA MET A 99 -1.66 6.94 5.26
C MET A 99 -1.56 6.07 4.00
N ASP A 100 -0.39 6.06 3.37
CA ASP A 100 -0.11 5.23 2.20
C ASP A 100 -0.21 3.74 2.51
N GLU A 101 0.34 3.29 3.64
CA GLU A 101 0.25 1.90 4.10
C GLU A 101 -1.22 1.46 4.29
N MET A 102 -2.00 2.22 5.05
CA MET A 102 -3.40 1.89 5.29
C MET A 102 -4.20 1.93 3.97
N PHE A 103 -3.94 2.90 3.11
CA PHE A 103 -4.61 3.03 1.82
C PHE A 103 -4.27 1.85 0.89
N ILE A 104 -2.99 1.53 0.70
CA ILE A 104 -2.55 0.44 -0.16
C ILE A 104 -3.16 -0.88 0.31
N HIS A 105 -3.06 -1.19 1.59
CA HIS A 105 -3.57 -2.46 2.11
C HIS A 105 -5.10 -2.52 2.17
N HIS A 106 -5.78 -1.39 2.32
CA HIS A 106 -7.23 -1.37 2.15
C HIS A 106 -7.62 -1.69 0.70
N GLU A 107 -6.93 -1.11 -0.27
CA GLU A 107 -7.15 -1.44 -1.68
C GLU A 107 -6.71 -2.87 -2.02
N ASP A 108 -5.64 -3.40 -1.40
CA ASP A 108 -5.25 -4.81 -1.55
C ASP A 108 -6.38 -5.77 -1.15
N VAL A 109 -7.09 -5.46 -0.07
CA VAL A 109 -8.24 -6.22 0.40
C VAL A 109 -9.45 -6.05 -0.54
N ARG A 110 -9.78 -4.81 -0.89
CA ARG A 110 -10.95 -4.49 -1.71
C ARG A 110 -10.83 -5.00 -3.14
N ARG A 111 -9.66 -4.78 -3.77
CA ARG A 111 -9.47 -5.07 -5.20
C ARG A 111 -9.20 -6.55 -5.50
N ALA A 112 -8.95 -7.36 -4.50
CA ALA A 112 -8.92 -8.80 -4.64
C ALA A 112 -10.34 -9.40 -4.70
N GLN A 113 -11.39 -8.62 -4.40
CA GLN A 113 -12.77 -9.10 -4.47
C GLN A 113 -13.36 -8.90 -5.87
N PRO A 114 -14.24 -9.81 -6.34
CA PRO A 114 -14.91 -9.64 -7.64
C PRO A 114 -15.73 -8.34 -7.71
N GLY A 115 -15.70 -7.68 -8.86
CA GLY A 115 -16.52 -6.48 -9.11
C GLY A 115 -16.02 -5.22 -8.41
N TRP A 116 -14.77 -5.17 -7.96
CA TRP A 116 -14.20 -3.97 -7.38
C TRP A 116 -14.21 -2.78 -8.34
N GLU A 117 -14.42 -1.59 -7.80
CA GLU A 117 -14.31 -0.33 -8.52
C GLU A 117 -13.44 0.67 -7.75
N PRO A 118 -12.76 1.60 -8.44
CA PRO A 118 -12.04 2.69 -7.79
C PRO A 118 -12.95 3.47 -6.85
N ARG A 119 -12.43 3.87 -5.70
CA ARG A 119 -13.16 4.74 -4.76
C ARG A 119 -12.99 6.20 -5.15
N SER A 120 -14.06 6.97 -4.99
CA SER A 120 -13.93 8.44 -4.91
C SER A 120 -13.29 8.82 -3.58
N LEU A 121 -12.14 9.49 -3.63
CA LEU A 121 -11.42 9.95 -2.45
C LEU A 121 -11.75 11.41 -2.13
N ASP A 122 -11.86 11.74 -0.84
CA ASP A 122 -12.02 13.12 -0.41
C ASP A 122 -10.72 13.95 -0.60
N ALA A 123 -10.85 15.26 -0.60
CA ALA A 123 -9.72 16.17 -0.83
C ALA A 123 -8.60 16.02 0.22
N GLU A 124 -8.93 15.68 1.47
CA GLU A 124 -7.95 15.48 2.54
C GLU A 124 -7.14 14.21 2.30
N THR A 125 -7.78 13.12 1.89
CA THR A 125 -7.14 11.86 1.51
C THR A 125 -6.24 12.04 0.29
N ILE A 126 -6.72 12.72 -0.75
CA ILE A 126 -5.91 13.05 -1.95
C ILE A 126 -4.66 13.85 -1.56
N ALA A 127 -4.82 14.90 -0.74
CA ALA A 127 -3.71 15.72 -0.28
C ALA A 127 -2.69 14.92 0.57
N ALA A 128 -3.18 14.00 1.41
CA ALA A 128 -2.34 13.16 2.26
C ALA A 128 -1.52 12.13 1.45
N LEU A 129 -2.06 11.58 0.36
CA LEU A 129 -1.36 10.62 -0.53
C LEU A 129 -0.37 11.30 -1.49
N ARG A 130 -0.60 12.57 -1.87
CA ARG A 130 0.13 13.23 -2.93
C ARG A 130 1.65 13.28 -2.74
N ARG A 131 2.11 13.64 -1.54
CA ARG A 131 3.54 13.70 -1.21
C ARG A 131 4.19 12.33 -1.09
N PRO A 132 3.61 11.35 -0.41
CA PRO A 132 4.08 9.96 -0.37
C PRO A 132 4.24 9.33 -1.74
N VAL A 133 3.28 9.47 -2.65
CA VAL A 133 3.36 8.93 -4.03
C VAL A 133 4.65 9.33 -4.73
N GLY A 134 5.02 10.62 -4.71
CA GLY A 134 6.24 11.09 -5.36
C GLY A 134 7.52 10.53 -4.75
N MET A 135 7.54 10.33 -3.43
CA MET A 135 8.66 9.72 -2.73
C MET A 135 8.74 8.22 -3.02
N MET A 136 7.63 7.51 -2.94
CA MET A 136 7.52 6.09 -3.23
C MET A 136 7.92 5.79 -4.69
N ALA A 137 7.48 6.59 -5.65
CA ALA A 137 7.86 6.45 -7.06
C ALA A 137 9.38 6.49 -7.26
N ARG A 138 10.11 7.33 -6.53
CA ARG A 138 11.58 7.38 -6.59
C ARG A 138 12.22 6.11 -6.03
N LEU A 139 11.64 5.51 -5.00
CA LEU A 139 12.15 4.29 -4.37
C LEU A 139 11.88 3.05 -5.21
N THR A 140 10.65 2.90 -5.72
CA THR A 140 10.20 1.69 -6.41
C THR A 140 10.49 1.71 -7.91
N MET A 141 10.49 2.89 -8.54
CA MET A 141 10.57 3.07 -9.98
C MET A 141 11.82 3.85 -10.44
N GLY A 142 12.75 4.19 -9.54
CA GLY A 142 13.94 4.98 -9.91
C GLY A 142 14.87 4.31 -10.93
N LYS A 143 14.75 2.99 -11.13
CA LYS A 143 15.59 2.20 -12.06
C LYS A 143 14.79 1.59 -13.23
N VAL A 144 13.55 1.99 -13.45
CA VAL A 144 12.77 1.50 -14.60
C VAL A 144 13.33 2.00 -15.92
N PRO A 145 13.20 1.22 -17.03
CA PRO A 145 13.81 1.52 -18.33
C PRO A 145 12.99 2.55 -19.15
N ALA A 146 12.38 3.51 -18.49
CA ALA A 146 11.67 4.62 -19.10
C ALA A 146 11.73 5.85 -18.20
N ARG A 147 11.65 7.05 -18.79
CA ARG A 147 11.39 8.29 -18.08
C ARG A 147 9.89 8.42 -17.84
N VAL A 148 9.43 8.01 -16.69
CA VAL A 148 8.02 7.97 -16.32
C VAL A 148 7.57 9.30 -15.73
N THR A 149 6.57 9.93 -16.33
CA THR A 149 5.85 11.08 -15.79
C THR A 149 4.52 10.59 -15.21
N LEU A 150 4.34 10.67 -13.90
CA LEU A 150 3.07 10.43 -13.22
C LEU A 150 2.26 11.71 -13.24
N GLN A 151 1.03 11.67 -13.74
CA GLN A 151 0.21 12.85 -14.00
C GLN A 151 -1.24 12.61 -13.57
N THR A 152 -1.89 13.64 -13.01
CA THR A 152 -3.34 13.57 -12.74
C THR A 152 -4.13 13.77 -14.04
N PRO A 153 -5.45 13.43 -14.05
CA PRO A 153 -6.30 13.68 -15.24
C PRO A 153 -6.34 15.14 -15.68
N GLU A 154 -6.15 16.09 -14.74
CA GLU A 154 -6.10 17.54 -15.01
C GLU A 154 -4.75 17.99 -15.60
N GLY A 155 -3.80 17.09 -15.79
CA GLY A 155 -2.49 17.39 -16.37
C GLY A 155 -1.42 17.82 -15.35
N GLU A 156 -1.69 17.73 -14.05
CA GLU A 156 -0.71 18.10 -13.05
C GLU A 156 0.31 16.98 -12.85
N THR A 157 1.60 17.29 -12.95
CA THR A 157 2.69 16.34 -12.73
C THR A 157 2.88 16.07 -11.23
N VAL A 158 2.76 14.81 -10.85
CA VAL A 158 2.96 14.31 -9.47
C VAL A 158 4.42 13.94 -9.22
N ALA A 159 5.05 13.24 -10.17
CA ALA A 159 6.46 12.87 -10.12
C ALA A 159 7.02 12.56 -11.50
N VAL A 160 8.34 12.69 -11.63
CA VAL A 160 9.10 12.20 -12.80
C VAL A 160 10.22 11.29 -12.26
N VAL A 161 10.29 10.06 -12.75
CA VAL A 161 11.23 9.04 -12.28
C VAL A 161 11.78 8.19 -13.43
N GLY A 162 12.86 7.45 -13.17
CA GLY A 162 13.48 6.58 -14.16
C GLY A 162 14.25 7.36 -15.24
N SER A 163 14.71 6.63 -16.26
CA SER A 163 15.48 7.20 -17.38
C SER A 163 15.24 6.38 -18.66
N GLY A 164 15.30 7.05 -19.82
CA GLY A 164 15.08 6.42 -21.13
C GLY A 164 13.91 7.06 -21.90
N PRO A 165 13.22 6.30 -22.77
CA PRO A 165 12.06 6.78 -23.51
C PRO A 165 10.97 7.33 -22.59
N GLY A 166 10.27 8.38 -23.04
CA GLY A 166 9.20 9.00 -22.24
C GLY A 166 7.97 8.10 -22.14
N LEU A 167 7.43 7.97 -20.94
CA LEU A 167 6.13 7.36 -20.68
C LEU A 167 5.32 8.26 -19.75
N THR A 168 4.14 8.68 -20.17
CA THR A 168 3.18 9.35 -19.29
C THR A 168 2.17 8.32 -18.77
N VAL A 169 1.99 8.32 -17.44
CA VAL A 169 1.00 7.50 -16.73
C VAL A 169 0.01 8.46 -16.08
N THR A 170 -1.24 8.42 -16.51
CA THR A 170 -2.29 9.32 -16.06
C THR A 170 -3.34 8.58 -15.27
N GLY A 171 -3.70 9.12 -14.11
CA GLY A 171 -4.76 8.61 -13.24
C GLY A 171 -4.91 9.41 -11.96
N ASP A 172 -5.97 9.14 -11.22
CA ASP A 172 -6.20 9.73 -9.92
C ASP A 172 -5.08 9.37 -8.93
N ILE A 173 -4.89 10.20 -7.90
CA ILE A 173 -3.80 10.02 -6.91
C ILE A 173 -3.83 8.63 -6.27
N GLY A 174 -5.02 8.09 -5.96
CA GLY A 174 -5.14 6.73 -5.42
C GLY A 174 -4.64 5.66 -6.41
N GLU A 175 -5.00 5.78 -7.68
CA GLU A 175 -4.57 4.86 -8.74
C GLU A 175 -3.05 4.94 -8.97
N LEU A 176 -2.50 6.16 -8.99
CA LEU A 176 -1.05 6.37 -9.07
C LEU A 176 -0.33 5.80 -7.84
N THR A 177 -0.92 5.91 -6.63
CA THR A 177 -0.36 5.31 -5.40
C THR A 177 -0.22 3.80 -5.57
N LEU A 178 -1.27 3.12 -6.00
CA LEU A 178 -1.26 1.67 -6.19
C LEU A 178 -0.26 1.24 -7.27
N PHE A 179 -0.21 1.98 -8.38
CA PHE A 179 0.75 1.70 -9.44
C PHE A 179 2.20 1.78 -8.95
N VAL A 180 2.58 2.82 -8.23
CA VAL A 180 3.95 2.96 -7.69
C VAL A 180 4.25 1.96 -6.57
N ALA A 181 3.20 1.48 -5.87
CA ALA A 181 3.30 0.40 -4.90
C ALA A 181 3.39 -1.01 -5.53
N GLY A 182 3.35 -1.10 -6.87
CA GLY A 182 3.52 -2.36 -7.58
C GLY A 182 2.22 -3.09 -7.94
N ARG A 183 1.04 -2.52 -7.68
CA ARG A 183 -0.26 -3.14 -7.99
C ARG A 183 -0.63 -2.89 -9.44
N ASP A 184 -1.12 -3.93 -10.11
CA ASP A 184 -1.60 -3.86 -11.49
C ASP A 184 -3.11 -3.56 -11.58
N GLU A 185 -3.84 -3.79 -10.49
CA GLU A 185 -5.26 -3.50 -10.32
C GLU A 185 -5.49 -1.99 -10.09
N ALA A 186 -5.02 -1.17 -11.06
CA ALA A 186 -5.16 0.28 -11.07
C ALA A 186 -5.76 0.76 -12.39
N ARG A 187 -6.69 1.71 -12.34
CA ARG A 187 -7.33 2.32 -13.52
C ARG A 187 -6.48 3.50 -14.01
N LEU A 188 -5.62 3.23 -14.98
CA LEU A 188 -4.62 4.17 -15.51
C LEU A 188 -4.64 4.21 -17.02
N THR A 189 -4.26 5.37 -17.56
CA THR A 189 -3.98 5.57 -18.99
C THR A 189 -2.48 5.70 -19.20
N PHE A 190 -1.95 5.03 -20.22
CA PHE A 190 -0.54 5.04 -20.58
C PHE A 190 -0.37 5.63 -21.98
N SER A 191 0.59 6.54 -22.16
CA SER A 191 0.90 7.12 -23.48
C SER A 191 1.53 6.12 -24.46
N ASP A 192 2.12 5.01 -23.96
CA ASP A 192 2.73 3.94 -24.74
C ASP A 192 2.57 2.60 -24.01
N ALA A 193 1.92 1.64 -24.68
CA ALA A 193 1.60 0.33 -24.09
C ALA A 193 2.84 -0.56 -23.91
N GLN A 194 3.82 -0.48 -24.84
CA GLN A 194 5.02 -1.30 -24.76
C GLN A 194 5.94 -0.79 -23.64
N ALA A 195 6.12 0.53 -23.53
CA ALA A 195 6.86 1.13 -22.42
C ALA A 195 6.19 0.85 -21.08
N ALA A 196 4.84 0.87 -21.01
CA ALA A 196 4.08 0.53 -19.81
C ALA A 196 4.35 -0.90 -19.34
N GLN A 197 4.36 -1.87 -20.27
CA GLN A 197 4.67 -3.26 -19.95
C GLN A 197 6.09 -3.41 -19.41
N ALA A 198 7.08 -2.78 -20.03
CA ALA A 198 8.46 -2.81 -19.57
C ALA A 198 8.63 -2.18 -18.16
N VAL A 199 7.90 -1.09 -17.88
CA VAL A 199 7.90 -0.44 -16.56
C VAL A 199 7.26 -1.36 -15.51
N ARG A 200 6.11 -1.97 -15.81
CA ARG A 200 5.44 -2.93 -14.89
C ARG A 200 6.34 -4.10 -14.53
N ALA A 201 7.07 -4.67 -15.49
CA ALA A 201 8.00 -5.76 -15.26
C ALA A 201 9.24 -5.37 -14.44
N ALA A 202 9.64 -4.09 -14.48
CA ALA A 202 10.88 -3.61 -13.84
C ALA A 202 10.65 -2.88 -12.50
N ARG A 203 9.42 -2.43 -12.21
CA ARG A 203 9.11 -1.76 -10.95
C ARG A 203 9.14 -2.76 -9.79
N ARG A 204 9.55 -2.28 -8.63
CA ARG A 204 9.55 -3.07 -7.40
C ARG A 204 8.22 -2.86 -6.68
N GLY A 205 7.56 -3.95 -6.28
CA GLY A 205 6.46 -3.89 -5.32
C GLY A 205 6.98 -3.48 -3.93
N LEU A 206 6.07 -3.02 -3.09
CA LEU A 206 6.26 -2.79 -1.65
C LEU A 206 5.68 -3.97 -0.88
#